data_022891c59ab4f4dd4ca364969f26f2b6
#
_entry.id   022891c59ab4f4dd4ca364969f26f2b6
#
_cell.length_a   1.000
_cell.length_b   1.000
_cell.length_c   1.000
_cell.angle_alpha   90.00
_cell.angle_beta   90.00
_cell.angle_gamma   90.00
#
_symmetry.space_group_name_H-M   'P 1'
#
loop_
_entity.id
_entity.type
_entity.pdbx_description
1 polymer ?
#
loop_
_entity_poly.entity_id
_entity_poly.type
_entity_poly.pdbx_seq_one_letter_code
_entity_poly.pdbx_strand_id
1 'polypeptide(L)'
;MPFIEDFNLLLKARYSLIYISTTEEDRLEYTIRNCVKLGKDRAIYTWDFIDGFLNNPNKKEIGKRNPLQALEFVEKLTVDNPAIFVLKDFNKFSRDITISRKLRNLARLLKTQPKTIIIVASEIDTVSYTHLRAHET
;
A
#
# COMPACT_ATOMS: atom_id res chain seq x y z
N MET A 1 -3.84 -9.11 -18.67
CA MET A 1 -2.57 -9.32 -17.94
C MET A 1 -2.84 -10.10 -16.66
N PRO A 2 -2.08 -11.17 -16.42
CA PRO A 2 -2.25 -11.96 -15.19
C PRO A 2 -2.16 -11.13 -13.90
N PHE A 3 -1.28 -10.13 -13.89
CA PHE A 3 -1.12 -9.27 -12.72
C PHE A 3 -2.44 -8.56 -12.35
N ILE A 4 -3.13 -8.01 -13.35
CA ILE A 4 -4.38 -7.26 -13.11
C ILE A 4 -5.44 -8.20 -12.54
N GLU A 5 -5.56 -9.40 -13.10
CA GLU A 5 -6.53 -10.38 -12.63
C GLU A 5 -6.22 -10.83 -11.20
N ASP A 6 -4.95 -11.12 -10.91
CA ASP A 6 -4.53 -11.53 -9.58
C ASP A 6 -4.75 -10.42 -8.57
N PHE A 7 -4.41 -9.19 -8.94
CA PHE A 7 -4.58 -8.04 -8.08
C PHE A 7 -6.06 -7.81 -7.73
N ASN A 8 -6.94 -7.89 -8.73
CA ASN A 8 -8.38 -7.75 -8.50
C ASN A 8 -8.93 -8.86 -7.60
N LEU A 9 -8.44 -10.08 -7.75
CA LEU A 9 -8.83 -11.18 -6.88
C LEU A 9 -8.43 -10.93 -5.43
N LEU A 10 -7.23 -10.39 -5.21
CA LEU A 10 -6.77 -10.08 -3.86
C LEU A 10 -7.62 -8.97 -3.23
N LEU A 11 -7.99 -7.96 -4.00
CA LEU A 11 -8.85 -6.90 -3.51
C LEU A 11 -10.25 -7.43 -3.16
N LYS A 12 -10.80 -8.32 -3.98
CA LYS A 12 -12.10 -8.94 -3.72
C LYS A 12 -12.06 -9.84 -2.49
N ALA A 13 -10.96 -10.53 -2.28
CA ALA A 13 -10.76 -11.40 -1.12
C ALA A 13 -10.48 -10.61 0.16
N ARG A 14 -10.41 -9.28 0.07
CA ARG A 14 -10.20 -8.38 1.20
C ARG A 14 -8.88 -8.59 1.93
N TYR A 15 -7.82 -8.88 1.18
CA TYR A 15 -6.49 -8.85 1.78
C TYR A 15 -6.16 -7.43 2.20
N SER A 16 -5.76 -7.28 3.45
CA SER A 16 -5.44 -5.97 4.02
C SER A 16 -4.01 -5.53 3.75
N LEU A 17 -3.14 -6.47 3.39
CA LEU A 17 -1.73 -6.19 3.15
C LEU A 17 -1.25 -6.99 1.94
N ILE A 18 -0.74 -6.28 0.94
CA ILE A 18 -0.25 -6.85 -0.32
C ILE A 18 1.16 -6.33 -0.57
N TYR A 19 2.07 -7.23 -0.92
CA TYR A 19 3.44 -6.87 -1.31
C TYR A 19 3.60 -6.98 -2.81
N ILE A 20 4.18 -5.97 -3.43
CA ILE A 20 4.49 -5.98 -4.84
C ILE A 20 5.94 -5.58 -5.02
N SER A 21 6.73 -6.45 -5.66
CA SER A 21 8.12 -6.17 -6.02
C SER A 21 8.16 -5.80 -7.49
N THR A 22 8.73 -4.63 -7.81
CA THR A 22 8.82 -4.19 -9.20
C THR A 22 9.94 -3.18 -9.37
N THR A 23 10.54 -3.17 -10.55
CA THR A 23 11.47 -2.13 -10.97
C THR A 23 10.76 -1.02 -11.75
N GLU A 24 9.48 -1.21 -12.06
CA GLU A 24 8.68 -0.26 -12.85
C GLU A 24 7.59 0.38 -11.98
N GLU A 25 8.03 1.19 -11.04
CA GLU A 25 7.15 1.76 -10.01
C GLU A 25 6.04 2.64 -10.60
N ASP A 26 6.39 3.53 -11.53
CA ASP A 26 5.40 4.42 -12.13
C ASP A 26 4.35 3.66 -12.94
N ARG A 27 4.78 2.63 -13.65
CA ARG A 27 3.89 1.78 -14.41
C ARG A 27 2.95 1.01 -13.50
N LEU A 28 3.45 0.53 -12.38
CA LEU A 28 2.64 -0.15 -11.39
C LEU A 28 1.58 0.78 -10.82
N GLU A 29 1.97 1.99 -10.45
CA GLU A 29 1.04 2.97 -9.90
C GLU A 29 -0.07 3.30 -10.88
N TYR A 30 0.27 3.49 -12.15
CA TYR A 30 -0.69 3.72 -13.21
C TYR A 30 -1.66 2.53 -13.33
N THR A 31 -1.14 1.31 -13.28
CA THR A 31 -1.95 0.09 -13.37
C THR A 31 -2.92 -0.01 -12.20
N ILE A 32 -2.45 0.26 -10.98
CA ILE A 32 -3.31 0.24 -9.79
C ILE A 32 -4.44 1.25 -9.92
N ARG A 33 -4.15 2.47 -10.36
CA ARG A 33 -5.18 3.50 -10.54
C ARG A 33 -6.22 3.11 -11.57
N ASN A 34 -5.80 2.46 -12.64
CA ASN A 34 -6.74 1.98 -13.67
C ASN A 34 -7.62 0.85 -13.16
N CYS A 35 -7.06 -0.10 -12.41
CA CYS A 35 -7.84 -1.18 -11.82
C CYS A 35 -8.94 -0.66 -10.90
N VAL A 36 -8.62 0.37 -10.13
CA VAL A 36 -9.55 0.97 -9.17
C VAL A 36 -10.68 1.69 -9.89
N LYS A 37 -10.38 2.40 -10.99
CA LYS A 37 -11.42 3.09 -11.78
C LYS A 37 -12.43 2.14 -12.40
N LEU A 38 -11.98 0.97 -12.81
CA LEU A 38 -12.86 -0.02 -13.45
C LEU A 38 -13.76 -0.74 -12.46
N GLY A 39 -13.37 -0.79 -11.20
CA GLY A 39 -14.07 -1.55 -10.19
C GLY A 39 -15.04 -0.76 -9.33
N LYS A 40 -14.57 0.22 -8.61
CA LYS A 40 -15.34 1.05 -7.69
C LYS A 40 -14.55 2.31 -7.36
N ASP A 41 -15.24 3.34 -6.90
CA ASP A 41 -14.60 4.55 -6.44
C ASP A 41 -13.83 4.25 -5.14
N ARG A 42 -12.52 4.17 -5.27
CA ARG A 42 -11.63 3.98 -4.13
C ARG A 42 -10.66 5.15 -4.07
N ALA A 43 -10.43 5.65 -2.88
CA ALA A 43 -9.39 6.65 -2.68
C ALA A 43 -8.03 5.95 -2.69
N ILE A 44 -7.05 6.59 -3.30
CA ILE A 44 -5.68 6.08 -3.32
C ILE A 44 -4.77 7.12 -2.67
N TYR A 45 -4.05 6.70 -1.66
CA TYR A 45 -3.08 7.52 -0.95
C TYR A 45 -1.70 6.92 -1.18
N THR A 46 -0.75 7.74 -1.58
CA THR A 46 0.60 7.29 -1.90
C THR A 46 1.59 7.88 -0.90
N TRP A 47 2.50 7.07 -0.41
CA TRP A 47 3.49 7.49 0.55
C TRP A 47 4.90 7.10 0.10
N ASP A 48 5.85 7.99 0.30
CA ASP A 48 7.26 7.65 0.28
C ASP A 48 7.96 8.33 1.45
N PHE A 49 9.17 7.89 1.74
CA PHE A 49 9.89 8.37 2.92
C PHE A 49 10.20 9.87 2.87
N ILE A 50 10.45 10.39 1.70
CA ILE A 50 10.88 11.78 1.54
C ILE A 50 9.72 12.77 1.63
N ASP A 51 8.62 12.45 0.94
CA ASP A 51 7.50 13.38 0.80
C ASP A 51 6.32 13.10 1.72
N GLY A 52 6.28 11.92 2.35
CA GLY A 52 5.14 11.52 3.16
C GLY A 52 3.94 11.16 2.30
N PHE A 53 2.75 11.29 2.86
CA PHE A 53 1.53 11.00 2.13
C PHE A 53 1.15 12.13 1.18
N LEU A 54 1.00 11.77 -0.08
CA LEU A 54 0.40 12.64 -1.09
C LEU A 54 -1.12 12.45 -1.03
N ASN A 55 -1.86 13.45 -1.47
CA ASN A 55 -3.33 13.43 -1.47
C ASN A 55 -3.95 13.35 -0.07
N ASN A 56 -3.20 13.82 0.92
CA ASN A 56 -3.67 13.85 2.30
C ASN A 56 -4.79 14.89 2.43
N PRO A 57 -5.98 14.49 2.93
CA PRO A 57 -7.11 15.42 3.05
C PRO A 57 -6.83 16.57 4.00
N ASN A 58 -5.92 16.42 4.94
CA ASN A 58 -5.58 17.48 5.90
C ASN A 58 -4.47 18.40 5.40
N LYS A 59 -3.94 18.15 4.21
CA LYS A 59 -2.86 18.94 3.58
C LYS A 59 -1.63 19.11 4.46
N LYS A 60 -1.41 18.22 5.41
CA LYS A 60 -0.23 18.20 6.26
C LYS A 60 0.75 17.15 5.74
N GLU A 61 2.03 17.39 5.99
CA GLU A 61 3.08 16.45 5.58
C GLU A 61 3.13 15.26 6.55
N ILE A 62 2.08 14.46 6.57
CA ILE A 62 1.98 13.32 7.48
C ILE A 62 2.86 12.18 6.98
N GLY A 63 3.66 11.64 7.88
CA GLY A 63 4.52 10.50 7.58
C GLY A 63 5.80 10.87 6.85
N LYS A 64 6.11 12.15 6.69
CA LYS A 64 7.34 12.59 6.07
C LYS A 64 8.54 12.15 6.90
N ARG A 65 9.37 11.28 6.33
CA ARG A 65 10.53 10.67 7.00
C ARG A 65 10.17 9.96 8.30
N ASN A 66 8.92 9.51 8.39
CA ASN A 66 8.42 8.87 9.60
C ASN A 66 7.48 7.71 9.23
N PRO A 67 8.04 6.50 9.04
CA PRO A 67 7.20 5.35 8.66
C PRO A 67 6.19 4.94 9.73
N LEU A 68 6.49 5.11 11.01
CA LEU A 68 5.53 4.81 12.05
C LEU A 68 4.31 5.73 11.98
N GLN A 69 4.54 7.03 11.77
CA GLN A 69 3.46 7.99 11.58
C GLN A 69 2.62 7.65 10.35
N ALA A 70 3.26 7.13 9.30
CA ALA A 70 2.55 6.70 8.10
C ALA A 70 1.55 5.60 8.44
N LEU A 71 1.95 4.62 9.22
CA LEU A 71 1.05 3.53 9.65
C LEU A 71 -0.06 4.06 10.56
N GLU A 72 0.26 4.98 11.43
CA GLU A 72 -0.74 5.61 12.30
C GLU A 72 -1.79 6.38 11.49
N PHE A 73 -1.37 7.02 10.42
CA PHE A 73 -2.29 7.71 9.52
C PHE A 73 -3.28 6.72 8.89
N VAL A 74 -2.79 5.59 8.41
CA VAL A 74 -3.64 4.55 7.84
C VAL A 74 -4.66 4.06 8.87
N GLU A 75 -4.21 3.87 10.09
CA GLU A 75 -5.08 3.38 11.17
C GLU A 75 -6.19 4.37 11.52
N LYS A 76 -5.83 5.65 11.63
CA LYS A 76 -6.73 6.68 12.16
C LYS A 76 -7.62 7.32 11.12
N LEU A 77 -7.26 7.25 9.85
CA LEU A 77 -8.06 7.89 8.81
C LEU A 77 -9.43 7.23 8.72
N THR A 78 -10.48 8.02 8.90
CA THR A 78 -11.84 7.55 8.72
C THR A 78 -12.19 7.61 7.25
N VAL A 79 -12.62 6.49 6.68
CA VAL A 79 -12.98 6.41 5.27
C VAL A 79 -14.39 5.85 5.14
N ASP A 80 -15.19 6.50 4.28
CA ASP A 80 -16.54 6.04 3.97
C ASP A 80 -16.54 5.03 2.84
N ASN A 81 -15.58 5.15 1.93
CA ASN A 81 -15.40 4.26 0.78
C ASN A 81 -14.09 3.49 0.92
N PRO A 82 -13.96 2.35 0.22
CA PRO A 82 -12.70 1.60 0.24
C PRO A 82 -11.50 2.48 -0.14
N ALA A 83 -10.41 2.32 0.58
CA ALA A 83 -9.20 3.10 0.37
C ALA A 83 -7.99 2.19 0.20
N ILE A 84 -7.05 2.61 -0.66
CA ILE A 84 -5.80 1.91 -0.90
C ILE A 84 -4.66 2.84 -0.51
N PHE A 85 -3.73 2.30 0.28
CA PHE A 85 -2.55 3.04 0.75
C PHE A 85 -1.32 2.40 0.13
N VAL A 86 -0.68 3.10 -0.80
CA VAL A 86 0.51 2.61 -1.50
C VAL A 86 1.74 3.15 -0.79
N LEU A 87 2.51 2.28 -0.16
CA LEU A 87 3.70 2.66 0.61
C LEU A 87 4.94 2.22 -0.16
N LYS A 88 5.64 3.20 -0.74
CA LYS A 88 6.81 2.93 -1.58
C LYS A 88 8.04 2.66 -0.71
N ASP A 89 8.73 1.57 -1.00
CA ASP A 89 9.96 1.14 -0.31
C ASP A 89 9.78 0.92 1.20
N PHE A 90 8.55 0.70 1.63
CA PHE A 90 8.28 0.48 3.06
C PHE A 90 8.95 -0.80 3.58
N ASN A 91 9.22 -1.74 2.71
CA ASN A 91 9.95 -2.97 3.07
C ASN A 91 11.34 -2.69 3.65
N LYS A 92 11.92 -1.52 3.36
CA LYS A 92 13.22 -1.13 3.92
C LYS A 92 13.19 -0.98 5.44
N PHE A 93 12.00 -0.82 6.02
CA PHE A 93 11.84 -0.65 7.46
C PHE A 93 11.40 -1.96 8.16
N SER A 94 11.39 -3.07 7.43
CA SER A 94 10.92 -4.35 7.97
C SER A 94 11.76 -4.91 9.12
N ARG A 95 12.98 -4.44 9.28
CA ARG A 95 13.87 -4.87 10.37
C ARG A 95 13.67 -4.09 11.67
N ASP A 96 12.98 -2.98 11.59
CA ASP A 96 12.63 -2.22 12.80
C ASP A 96 11.50 -2.93 13.51
N ILE A 97 11.75 -3.33 14.76
CA ILE A 97 10.79 -4.12 15.54
C ILE A 97 9.48 -3.37 15.75
N THR A 98 9.56 -2.07 16.05
CA THR A 98 8.38 -1.24 16.29
C THR A 98 7.53 -1.14 15.03
N ILE A 99 8.15 -0.84 13.91
CA ILE A 99 7.44 -0.68 12.64
C ILE A 99 6.87 -2.01 12.17
N SER A 100 7.68 -3.07 12.24
CA SER A 100 7.26 -4.39 11.82
C SER A 100 6.06 -4.88 12.65
N ARG A 101 6.12 -4.68 13.95
CA ARG A 101 5.02 -5.09 14.83
C ARG A 101 3.76 -4.26 14.58
N LYS A 102 3.91 -2.95 14.41
CA LYS A 102 2.77 -2.08 14.10
C LYS A 102 2.11 -2.47 12.79
N LEU A 103 2.91 -2.79 11.77
CA LEU A 103 2.38 -3.22 10.48
C LEU A 103 1.56 -4.50 10.60
N ARG A 104 2.05 -5.48 11.36
CA ARG A 104 1.31 -6.73 11.56
C ARG A 104 0.00 -6.52 12.30
N ASN A 105 0.04 -5.73 13.36
CA ASN A 105 -1.17 -5.42 14.14
C ASN A 105 -2.18 -4.70 13.27
N LEU A 106 -1.70 -3.75 12.48
CA LEU A 106 -2.55 -2.97 11.59
C LEU A 106 -3.16 -3.85 10.49
N ALA A 107 -2.37 -4.72 9.87
CA ALA A 107 -2.87 -5.63 8.84
C ALA A 107 -4.01 -6.50 9.38
N ARG A 108 -3.90 -6.95 10.62
CA ARG A 108 -4.95 -7.74 11.26
C ARG A 108 -6.20 -6.90 11.51
N LEU A 109 -6.02 -5.67 12.01
CA LEU A 109 -7.12 -4.75 12.27
C LEU A 109 -7.88 -4.40 10.98
N LEU A 110 -7.15 -4.16 9.91
CA LEU A 110 -7.75 -3.71 8.65
C LEU A 110 -8.55 -4.79 7.93
N LYS A 111 -8.48 -6.05 8.36
CA LYS A 111 -9.31 -7.10 7.77
C LYS A 111 -10.81 -6.81 7.89
N THR A 112 -11.19 -6.05 8.90
CA THR A 112 -12.60 -5.66 9.12
C THR A 112 -12.93 -4.27 8.62
N GLN A 113 -11.99 -3.61 7.96
CA GLN A 113 -12.16 -2.25 7.47
C GLN A 113 -11.93 -2.19 5.95
N PRO A 114 -12.53 -1.20 5.27
CA PRO A 114 -12.35 -1.09 3.82
C PRO A 114 -11.02 -0.40 3.46
N LYS A 115 -9.93 -0.91 3.99
CA LYS A 115 -8.60 -0.36 3.77
C LYS A 115 -7.64 -1.46 3.35
N THR A 116 -6.79 -1.17 2.36
CA THR A 116 -5.76 -2.09 1.90
C THR A 116 -4.43 -1.36 1.84
N ILE A 117 -3.40 -1.97 2.43
CA ILE A 117 -2.04 -1.45 2.35
C ILE A 117 -1.32 -2.22 1.26
N ILE A 118 -0.70 -1.50 0.34
CA ILE A 118 0.15 -2.08 -0.70
C ILE A 118 1.57 -1.59 -0.46
N ILE A 119 2.48 -2.52 -0.21
CA ILE A 119 3.90 -2.19 -0.07
C ILE A 119 4.56 -2.46 -1.40
N VAL A 120 5.15 -1.43 -1.98
CA VAL A 120 5.87 -1.52 -3.25
C VAL A 120 7.35 -1.54 -2.96
N ALA A 121 8.00 -2.65 -3.28
CA ALA A 121 9.43 -2.81 -3.13
C ALA A 121 10.11 -2.61 -4.48
N SER A 122 10.97 -1.60 -4.56
CA SER A 122 11.79 -1.38 -5.74
C SER A 122 13.03 -2.25 -5.62
N GLU A 123 13.18 -3.22 -6.50
CA GLU A 123 14.33 -4.08 -6.50
C GLU A 123 15.24 -3.72 -7.66
N ILE A 124 16.52 -3.58 -7.35
CA ILE A 124 17.54 -3.35 -8.36
C ILE A 124 17.95 -4.71 -8.88
N ASP A 125 17.19 -5.22 -9.83
CA ASP A 125 17.47 -6.51 -10.44
C ASP A 125 17.76 -6.33 -11.93
N THR A 126 18.47 -7.29 -12.51
CA THR A 126 18.81 -7.23 -13.93
C THR A 126 17.61 -7.50 -14.82
N VAL A 127 16.55 -8.06 -14.27
CA VAL A 127 15.32 -8.38 -14.99
C VAL A 127 14.18 -7.53 -14.45
N SER A 128 13.55 -6.76 -15.35
CA SER A 128 12.38 -5.97 -14.97
C SER A 128 11.16 -6.88 -14.87
N TYR A 129 10.64 -7.05 -13.68
CA TYR A 129 9.44 -7.84 -13.47
C TYR A 129 8.63 -7.29 -12.29
N THR A 130 7.37 -7.67 -12.25
CA THR A 130 6.49 -7.34 -11.13
C THR A 130 6.09 -8.64 -10.44
N HIS A 131 6.34 -8.72 -9.16
CA HIS A 131 6.00 -9.86 -8.34
C HIS A 131 4.98 -9.46 -7.27
N LEU A 132 3.87 -10.19 -7.25
CA LEU A 132 2.76 -9.89 -6.37
C LEU A 132 2.66 -10.97 -5.28
N ARG A 133 2.52 -10.52 -4.04
CA ARG A 133 2.36 -11.44 -2.92
C ARG A 133 1.42 -10.86 -1.88
N ALA A 134 0.40 -11.63 -1.50
CA ALA A 134 -0.49 -11.28 -0.41
C ALA A 134 0.08 -11.79 0.90
N HIS A 135 -0.15 -11.04 1.97
CA HIS A 135 0.30 -11.40 3.31
C HIS A 135 -0.91 -11.63 4.20
N GLU A 136 -1.03 -12.86 4.73
CA GLU A 136 -2.04 -13.19 5.71
C GLU A 136 -1.42 -13.22 7.09
N THR A 137 -2.11 -12.63 8.04
CA THR A 137 -1.69 -12.68 9.44
C THR A 137 -2.60 -13.57 10.25
#